data_d2bfba8cc3bcbade2d34ec2fa1d89297
#
_entry.id   d2bfba8cc3bcbade2d34ec2fa1d89297
#
_cell.length_a   1.000
_cell.length_b   1.000
_cell.length_c   1.000
_cell.angle_alpha   90.00
_cell.angle_beta   90.00
_cell.angle_gamma   90.00
#
_symmetry.space_group_name_H-M   'P 1'
#
loop_
_entity.id
_entity.type
_entity.pdbx_description
1 polymer ?
#
loop_
_entity_poly.entity_id
_entity_poly.type
_entity_poly.pdbx_seq_one_letter_code
_entity_poly.pdbx_strand_id
1 'polypeptide(L)'
;MPQRIVVVDDERSVRTGLANLLQSEGYLTDAFESAESLLGNEAAMATAALFIIDVQLKGMDGFELFIHLTRRLEKPPGIIISGNGDDSMLRYAFDLGAIAFLPKPIEIDILFEHIRQEFSSKAAPQ
;
A
#
# COMPACT_ATOMS: atom_id res chain seq x y z
N MET A 1 -13.98 8.34 12.12
CA MET A 1 -12.73 8.98 11.61
C MET A 1 -12.33 8.35 10.28
N PRO A 2 -12.04 9.14 9.27
CA PRO A 2 -11.57 8.55 7.99
C PRO A 2 -10.22 7.88 8.19
N GLN A 3 -10.04 6.78 7.48
CA GLN A 3 -8.79 6.03 7.50
C GLN A 3 -7.80 6.66 6.53
N ARG A 4 -6.53 6.63 6.89
CA ARG A 4 -5.45 7.20 6.07
C ARG A 4 -4.71 6.09 5.33
N ILE A 5 -4.60 6.25 4.02
CA ILE A 5 -3.91 5.29 3.15
C ILE A 5 -2.70 5.98 2.54
N VAL A 6 -1.56 5.31 2.62
CA VAL A 6 -0.32 5.78 2.00
C VAL A 6 -0.12 5.04 0.67
N VAL A 7 0.17 5.79 -0.38
CA VAL A 7 0.44 5.25 -1.72
C VAL A 7 1.89 5.53 -2.07
N VAL A 8 2.64 4.50 -2.49
CA VAL A 8 4.03 4.65 -2.93
C VAL A 8 4.15 4.09 -4.33
N ASP A 9 4.35 4.96 -5.31
CA ASP A 9 4.49 4.58 -6.72
C ASP A 9 5.28 5.67 -7.42
N ASP A 10 6.29 5.31 -8.21
CA ASP A 10 7.12 6.30 -8.89
C ASP A 10 6.49 6.80 -10.21
N GLU A 11 5.41 6.16 -10.67
CA GLU A 11 4.65 6.64 -11.82
C GLU A 11 3.64 7.68 -11.36
N ARG A 12 3.83 8.91 -11.79
CA ARG A 12 2.98 10.01 -11.36
C ARG A 12 1.50 9.79 -11.69
N SER A 13 1.21 9.25 -12.87
CA SER A 13 -0.18 9.03 -13.28
C SER A 13 -0.88 8.00 -12.40
N VAL A 14 -0.19 6.91 -12.04
CA VAL A 14 -0.75 5.89 -11.15
C VAL A 14 -0.93 6.47 -9.74
N ARG A 15 0.10 7.14 -9.22
CA ARG A 15 0.06 7.74 -7.89
C ARG A 15 -1.08 8.75 -7.75
N THR A 16 -1.19 9.66 -8.71
CA THR A 16 -2.22 10.69 -8.69
C THR A 16 -3.61 10.07 -8.87
N GLY A 17 -3.75 9.13 -9.79
CA GLY A 17 -5.03 8.47 -10.05
C GLY A 17 -5.53 7.71 -8.82
N LEU A 18 -4.65 6.95 -8.17
CA LEU A 18 -5.02 6.24 -6.95
C LEU A 18 -5.41 7.20 -5.83
N ALA A 19 -4.62 8.25 -5.62
CA ALA A 19 -4.93 9.21 -4.57
C ALA A 19 -6.31 9.85 -4.78
N ASN A 20 -6.61 10.23 -6.02
CA ASN A 20 -7.91 10.82 -6.34
C ASN A 20 -9.06 9.85 -6.08
N LEU A 21 -8.90 8.60 -6.50
CA LEU A 21 -9.93 7.57 -6.31
C LEU A 21 -10.16 7.29 -4.82
N LEU A 22 -9.09 7.16 -4.06
CA LEU A 22 -9.19 6.90 -2.61
C LEU A 22 -9.87 8.07 -1.90
N GLN A 23 -9.51 9.28 -2.26
CA GLN A 23 -10.14 10.47 -1.67
C GLN A 23 -11.62 10.54 -2.01
N SER A 24 -12.01 10.14 -3.23
CA SER A 24 -13.42 10.13 -3.62
C SER A 24 -14.24 9.15 -2.81
N GLU A 25 -13.60 8.13 -2.22
CA GLU A 25 -14.25 7.15 -1.35
C GLU A 25 -14.18 7.53 0.13
N GLY A 26 -13.66 8.72 0.43
CA GLY A 26 -13.63 9.24 1.79
C GLY A 26 -12.37 8.93 2.58
N TYR A 27 -11.36 8.32 1.97
CA TYR A 27 -10.09 8.05 2.65
C TYR A 27 -9.18 9.27 2.59
N LEU A 28 -8.40 9.47 3.65
CA LEU A 28 -7.29 10.41 3.61
C LEU A 28 -6.12 9.73 2.90
N THR A 29 -5.36 10.45 2.10
CA THR A 29 -4.24 9.85 1.38
C THR A 29 -2.99 10.70 1.48
N ASP A 30 -1.85 10.02 1.61
CA ASP A 30 -0.53 10.59 1.42
C ASP A 30 0.14 9.81 0.30
N ALA A 31 0.75 10.49 -0.65
CA ALA A 31 1.36 9.86 -1.81
C ALA A 31 2.84 10.18 -1.87
N PHE A 32 3.65 9.15 -2.14
CA PHE A 32 5.11 9.26 -2.19
C PHE A 32 5.63 8.66 -3.48
N GLU A 33 6.67 9.29 -4.05
CA GLU A 33 7.25 8.81 -5.30
C GLU A 33 8.36 7.79 -5.08
N SER A 34 8.83 7.61 -3.85
CA SER A 34 9.91 6.68 -3.54
C SER A 34 9.75 6.09 -2.14
N ALA A 35 10.39 4.94 -1.92
CA ALA A 35 10.47 4.34 -0.60
C ALA A 35 11.18 5.26 0.38
N GLU A 36 12.27 5.87 -0.08
CA GLU A 36 13.08 6.74 0.76
C GLU A 36 12.29 7.94 1.26
N SER A 37 11.43 8.53 0.41
CA SER A 37 10.64 9.67 0.83
C SER A 37 9.60 9.29 1.88
N LEU A 38 9.02 8.10 1.80
CA LEU A 38 8.12 7.62 2.86
C LEU A 38 8.89 7.36 4.15
N LEU A 39 10.02 6.66 4.07
CA LEU A 39 10.80 6.31 5.27
C LEU A 39 11.36 7.55 5.97
N GLY A 40 11.51 8.66 5.27
CA GLY A 40 11.88 9.94 5.86
C GLY A 40 10.73 10.70 6.49
N ASN A 41 9.52 10.15 6.45
CA ASN A 41 8.32 10.82 6.97
C ASN A 41 7.67 9.95 8.06
N GLU A 42 8.14 10.12 9.28
CA GLU A 42 7.67 9.33 10.42
C GLU A 42 6.18 9.54 10.71
N ALA A 43 5.69 10.77 10.53
CA ALA A 43 4.29 11.08 10.77
C ALA A 43 3.38 10.31 9.81
N ALA A 44 3.77 10.21 8.53
CA ALA A 44 3.00 9.46 7.55
C ALA A 44 2.97 7.98 7.90
N MET A 45 4.12 7.40 8.28
CA MET A 45 4.19 6.00 8.69
C MET A 45 3.33 5.73 9.92
N ALA A 46 3.40 6.61 10.90
CA ALA A 46 2.70 6.42 12.18
C ALA A 46 1.18 6.54 12.05
N THR A 47 0.70 7.35 11.12
CA THR A 47 -0.74 7.61 10.97
C THR A 47 -1.40 6.79 9.88
N ALA A 48 -0.63 6.06 9.07
CA ALA A 48 -1.19 5.25 8.00
C ALA A 48 -1.94 4.04 8.55
N ALA A 49 -3.13 3.80 8.02
CA ALA A 49 -3.91 2.61 8.34
C ALA A 49 -3.65 1.49 7.33
N LEU A 50 -3.11 1.83 6.16
CA LEU A 50 -2.84 0.87 5.09
C LEU A 50 -1.84 1.48 4.11
N PHE A 51 -0.99 0.62 3.53
CA PHE A 51 0.00 1.02 2.54
C PHE A 51 -0.27 0.33 1.21
N ILE A 52 -0.22 1.09 0.12
CA ILE A 52 -0.27 0.53 -1.24
C ILE A 52 1.08 0.82 -1.87
N ILE A 53 1.84 -0.22 -2.22
CA ILE A 53 3.25 -0.12 -2.56
C ILE A 53 3.53 -0.81 -3.89
N ASP A 54 4.09 -0.06 -4.86
CA ASP A 54 4.59 -0.63 -6.10
C ASP A 54 5.93 -1.35 -5.85
N VAL A 55 6.07 -2.55 -6.41
CA VAL A 55 7.35 -3.28 -6.33
C VAL A 55 8.45 -2.54 -7.09
N GLN A 56 8.12 -2.05 -8.29
CA GLN A 56 9.11 -1.45 -9.19
C GLN A 56 9.32 0.03 -8.86
N LEU A 57 10.04 0.29 -7.79
CA LEU A 57 10.46 1.65 -7.41
C LEU A 57 11.93 1.82 -7.74
N LYS A 58 12.31 3.05 -8.08
CA LYS A 58 13.72 3.39 -8.24
C LYS A 58 14.36 3.47 -6.87
N GLY A 59 15.64 3.04 -6.78
CA GLY A 59 16.31 2.96 -5.49
C GLY A 59 15.82 1.76 -4.72
N MET A 60 15.37 1.95 -3.49
CA MET A 60 14.81 0.87 -2.68
C MET A 60 13.50 0.39 -3.32
N ASP A 61 13.36 -0.90 -3.59
CA ASP A 61 12.13 -1.43 -4.19
C ASP A 61 11.02 -1.61 -3.16
N GLY A 62 9.82 -1.96 -3.65
CA GLY A 62 8.65 -2.04 -2.79
C GLY A 62 8.70 -3.15 -1.74
N PHE A 63 9.33 -4.29 -2.05
CA PHE A 63 9.49 -5.36 -1.07
C PHE A 63 10.43 -4.93 0.06
N GLU A 64 11.54 -4.29 -0.28
CA GLU A 64 12.47 -3.77 0.72
C GLU A 64 11.79 -2.73 1.60
N LEU A 65 11.00 -1.85 0.99
CA LEU A 65 10.23 -0.87 1.75
C LEU A 65 9.29 -1.56 2.73
N PHE A 66 8.54 -2.56 2.27
CA PHE A 66 7.60 -3.26 3.14
C PHE A 66 8.30 -3.95 4.31
N ILE A 67 9.47 -4.54 4.06
CA ILE A 67 10.28 -5.13 5.13
C ILE A 67 10.64 -4.07 6.17
N HIS A 68 11.06 -2.87 5.73
CA HIS A 68 11.36 -1.79 6.66
C HIS A 68 10.12 -1.39 7.48
N LEU A 69 8.95 -1.35 6.85
CA LEU A 69 7.72 -1.01 7.54
C LEU A 69 7.36 -2.07 8.59
N THR A 70 7.53 -3.36 8.28
CA THR A 70 7.22 -4.43 9.24
C THR A 70 8.16 -4.41 10.44
N ARG A 71 9.35 -3.86 10.30
CA ARG A 71 10.30 -3.73 11.41
C ARG A 71 10.01 -2.53 12.30
N ARG A 72 9.39 -1.49 11.75
CA ARG A 72 9.13 -0.24 12.47
C ARG A 72 7.71 -0.16 13.03
N LEU A 73 6.77 -0.84 12.41
CA LEU A 73 5.35 -0.76 12.75
C LEU A 73 4.84 -2.15 13.10
N GLU A 74 3.80 -2.19 13.92
CA GLU A 74 3.19 -3.45 14.29
C GLU A 74 2.17 -3.84 13.22
N LYS A 75 2.45 -4.94 12.52
CA LYS A 75 1.58 -5.54 11.49
C LYS A 75 0.97 -4.52 10.52
N PRO A 76 1.79 -3.72 9.83
CA PRO A 76 1.26 -2.73 8.90
C PRO A 76 0.56 -3.43 7.73
N PRO A 77 -0.72 -3.13 7.46
CA PRO A 77 -1.39 -3.73 6.30
C PRO A 77 -0.79 -3.19 5.02
N GLY A 78 -0.36 -4.07 4.13
CA GLY A 78 0.24 -3.68 2.87
C GLY A 78 -0.38 -4.39 1.69
N ILE A 79 -0.73 -3.64 0.66
CA ILE A 79 -1.13 -4.13 -0.64
C ILE A 79 0.03 -3.85 -1.59
N ILE A 80 0.58 -4.91 -2.17
CA ILE A 80 1.71 -4.80 -3.09
C ILE A 80 1.17 -4.83 -4.51
N ILE A 81 1.64 -3.93 -5.37
CA ILE A 81 1.22 -3.88 -6.78
C ILE A 81 2.44 -4.04 -7.67
N SER A 82 2.25 -4.66 -8.83
CA SER A 82 3.36 -4.92 -9.75
C SER A 82 2.91 -5.02 -11.19
N GLY A 83 3.70 -4.41 -12.09
CA GLY A 83 3.49 -4.53 -13.53
C GLY A 83 4.03 -5.83 -14.11
N ASN A 84 4.93 -6.51 -13.40
CA ASN A 84 5.62 -7.70 -13.89
C ASN A 84 5.61 -8.83 -12.87
N GLY A 85 4.55 -8.94 -12.07
CA GLY A 85 4.48 -9.93 -11.01
C GLY A 85 4.34 -11.35 -11.55
N ASP A 86 4.95 -12.31 -10.87
CA ASP A 86 4.81 -13.74 -11.13
C ASP A 86 4.43 -14.47 -9.83
N ASP A 87 4.25 -15.78 -9.92
CA ASP A 87 3.83 -16.58 -8.78
C ASP A 87 4.83 -16.54 -7.62
N SER A 88 6.13 -16.46 -7.92
CA SER A 88 7.14 -16.40 -6.87
C SER A 88 7.09 -15.05 -6.14
N MET A 89 6.85 -13.96 -6.85
CA MET A 89 6.68 -12.65 -6.24
C MET A 89 5.43 -12.57 -5.41
N LEU A 90 4.34 -13.18 -5.89
CA LEU A 90 3.08 -13.25 -5.13
C LEU A 90 3.30 -13.97 -3.81
N ARG A 91 3.96 -15.14 -3.84
CA ARG A 91 4.24 -15.89 -2.62
C ARG A 91 5.14 -15.10 -1.67
N TYR A 92 6.15 -14.45 -2.22
CA TYR A 92 7.06 -13.63 -1.42
C TYR A 92 6.31 -12.48 -0.72
N ALA A 93 5.40 -11.82 -1.43
CA ALA A 93 4.60 -10.73 -0.85
C ALA A 93 3.79 -11.24 0.35
N PHE A 94 3.12 -12.37 0.20
CA PHE A 94 2.34 -12.94 1.30
C PHE A 94 3.22 -13.46 2.43
N ASP A 95 4.39 -14.00 2.14
CA ASP A 95 5.34 -14.42 3.16
C ASP A 95 5.81 -13.22 4.00
N LEU A 96 5.93 -12.05 3.40
CA LEU A 96 6.29 -10.83 4.12
C LEU A 96 5.13 -10.27 4.95
N GLY A 97 3.91 -10.73 4.71
CA GLY A 97 2.73 -10.29 5.45
C GLY A 97 1.79 -9.37 4.68
N ALA A 98 1.98 -9.24 3.35
CA ALA A 98 1.06 -8.43 2.55
C ALA A 98 -0.35 -9.05 2.57
N ILE A 99 -1.36 -8.19 2.54
CA ILE A 99 -2.76 -8.65 2.52
C ILE A 99 -3.24 -8.93 1.10
N ALA A 100 -2.57 -8.38 0.09
CA ALA A 100 -2.89 -8.62 -1.31
C ALA A 100 -1.68 -8.32 -2.19
N PHE A 101 -1.64 -8.97 -3.36
CA PHE A 101 -0.65 -8.71 -4.40
C PHE A 101 -1.42 -8.56 -5.71
N LEU A 102 -1.46 -7.36 -6.27
CA LEU A 102 -2.31 -7.03 -7.40
C LEU A 102 -1.50 -6.64 -8.63
N PRO A 103 -1.91 -7.08 -9.83
CA PRO A 103 -1.22 -6.69 -11.06
C PRO A 103 -1.61 -5.29 -11.49
N LYS A 104 -0.75 -4.66 -12.30
CA LYS A 104 -1.08 -3.46 -13.04
C LYS A 104 -1.55 -3.85 -14.44
N PRO A 105 -2.51 -3.16 -15.03
CA PRO A 105 -3.27 -2.05 -14.45
C PRO A 105 -4.18 -2.53 -13.33
N ILE A 106 -4.33 -1.70 -12.31
CA ILE A 106 -5.07 -2.08 -11.11
C ILE A 106 -6.57 -2.12 -11.42
N GLU A 107 -7.21 -3.23 -11.06
CA GLU A 107 -8.68 -3.31 -11.09
C GLU A 107 -9.22 -2.66 -9.83
N ILE A 108 -9.85 -1.51 -10.00
CA ILE A 108 -10.24 -0.66 -8.87
C ILE A 108 -11.22 -1.35 -7.92
N ASP A 109 -12.18 -2.10 -8.47
CA ASP A 109 -13.17 -2.79 -7.63
C ASP A 109 -12.50 -3.83 -6.72
N ILE A 110 -11.50 -4.54 -7.25
CA ILE A 110 -10.75 -5.53 -6.47
C ILE A 110 -9.92 -4.84 -5.39
N LEU A 111 -9.26 -3.74 -5.74
CA LEU A 111 -8.48 -2.96 -4.77
C LEU A 111 -9.38 -2.50 -3.62
N PHE A 112 -10.51 -1.89 -3.92
CA PHE A 112 -11.42 -1.38 -2.89
C PHE A 112 -12.01 -2.51 -2.04
N GLU A 113 -12.23 -3.68 -2.63
CA GLU A 113 -12.71 -4.82 -1.86
C GLU A 113 -11.69 -5.23 -0.79
N HIS A 114 -10.41 -5.30 -1.14
CA HIS A 114 -9.36 -5.60 -0.16
C HIS A 114 -9.26 -4.52 0.92
N ILE A 115 -9.38 -3.27 0.54
CA ILE A 115 -9.32 -2.16 1.49
C ILE A 115 -10.49 -2.25 2.47
N ARG A 116 -11.70 -2.45 1.97
CA ARG A 116 -12.89 -2.54 2.81
C ARG A 116 -12.83 -3.73 3.75
N GLN A 117 -12.35 -4.89 3.27
CA GLN A 117 -12.20 -6.07 4.10
C GLN A 117 -11.21 -5.84 5.23
N GLU A 118 -10.10 -5.19 4.95
CA GLU A 118 -9.10 -4.92 5.97
C GLU A 118 -9.68 -4.00 7.06
N PHE A 119 -10.34 -2.93 6.67
CA PHE A 119 -10.89 -1.97 7.64
C PHE A 119 -12.10 -2.53 8.39
N SER A 120 -12.92 -3.33 7.74
CA SER A 120 -14.06 -4.00 8.39
C SER A 120 -13.59 -4.99 9.45
N SER A 121 -12.55 -5.77 9.14
CA SER A 121 -11.96 -6.72 10.07
C SER A 121 -11.48 -6.05 11.36
N LYS A 122 -10.83 -4.89 11.22
CA LYS A 122 -10.30 -4.14 12.36
C LYS A 122 -11.39 -3.43 13.15
N ALA A 123 -12.44 -2.98 12.46
CA ALA A 123 -13.53 -2.23 13.07
C ALA A 123 -14.57 -3.14 13.74
N ALA A 124 -14.57 -4.43 13.42
CA ALA A 124 -15.60 -5.34 13.91
C ALA A 124 -15.51 -5.50 15.42
N PRO A 125 -16.61 -5.31 16.13
CA PRO A 125 -16.62 -5.53 17.59
C PRO A 125 -16.54 -7.02 17.90
N GLN A 126 -16.08 -7.34 19.05
CA GLN A 126 -15.95 -8.73 19.50
C GLN A 126 -17.02 -9.11 20.53
#